data_6dd387593c0ae2deb2d20ed4b849341d
#
_entry.id   6dd387593c0ae2deb2d20ed4b849341d
#
_cell.length_a   1.000
_cell.length_b   1.000
_cell.length_c   1.000
_cell.angle_alpha   90.00
_cell.angle_beta   90.00
_cell.angle_gamma   90.00
#
_symmetry.space_group_name_H-M   'P 1'
#
loop_
_entity.id
_entity.type
_entity.pdbx_description
1 polymer ?
#
loop_
_entity_poly.entity_id
_entity_poly.type
_entity_poly.pdbx_seq_one_letter_code
_entity_poly.pdbx_strand_id
1 'polypeptide(L)' 'LQKVEQAESALAEMGFSDYRVRVCQGAARLQFPEKQWLRAAENREKICEAVKPFFYTILLDMEVR' A
#
# COMPACT_ATOMS: atom_id res chain seq x y z
N LEU A 1 6.76 13.97 9.52
CA LEU A 1 6.96 12.65 8.93
C LEU A 1 6.42 12.59 7.53
N GLN A 2 7.06 11.78 6.71
CA GLN A 2 6.64 11.61 5.34
C GLN A 2 5.38 10.73 5.29
N LYS A 3 4.47 11.09 4.39
CA LYS A 3 3.26 10.31 4.23
C LYS A 3 3.58 8.89 3.79
N VAL A 4 4.62 8.73 2.96
CA VAL A 4 5.04 7.41 2.51
C VAL A 4 5.47 6.55 3.69
N GLU A 5 6.23 7.11 4.61
CA GLU A 5 6.68 6.37 5.78
C GLU A 5 5.51 5.92 6.64
N GLN A 6 4.52 6.80 6.81
CA GLN A 6 3.35 6.45 7.60
C GLN A 6 2.54 5.34 6.94
N ALA A 7 2.40 5.41 5.62
CA ALA A 7 1.70 4.36 4.89
C ALA A 7 2.45 3.03 4.98
N GLU A 8 3.77 3.08 4.86
CA GLU A 8 4.57 1.87 4.97
C GLU A 8 4.48 1.26 6.37
N SER A 9 4.46 2.11 7.40
CA SER A 9 4.29 1.60 8.74
C SER A 9 2.96 0.90 8.92
N ALA A 10 1.89 1.45 8.36
CA ALA A 10 0.58 0.82 8.44
C ALA A 10 0.58 -0.54 7.76
N LEU A 11 1.21 -0.63 6.59
CA LEU A 11 1.28 -1.90 5.87
C LEU A 11 2.12 -2.93 6.63
N ALA A 12 3.20 -2.48 7.25
CA ALA A 12 4.04 -3.38 8.03
C ALA A 12 3.28 -3.96 9.21
N GLU A 13 2.44 -3.15 9.85
CA GLU A 13 1.63 -3.62 10.96
C GLU A 13 0.61 -4.67 10.52
N MET A 14 0.21 -4.63 9.27
CA MET A 14 -0.70 -5.61 8.71
C MET A 14 -0.01 -6.92 8.30
N GLY A 15 1.31 -6.97 8.43
CA GLY A 15 2.07 -8.18 8.15
C GLY A 15 2.64 -8.27 6.75
N PHE A 16 2.61 -7.19 6.01
CA PHE A 16 3.20 -7.18 4.67
C PHE A 16 4.69 -6.85 4.73
N SER A 17 5.42 -7.33 3.74
CA SER A 17 6.86 -7.05 3.62
C SER A 17 7.22 -6.95 2.15
N ASP A 18 8.39 -6.37 1.87
CA ASP A 18 8.94 -6.25 0.51
C ASP A 18 8.00 -5.51 -0.43
N TYR A 19 7.16 -4.66 0.12
CA TYR A 19 6.26 -3.84 -0.69
C TYR A 19 6.93 -2.52 -1.02
N ARG A 20 6.34 -1.80 -1.95
CA ARG A 20 6.75 -0.44 -2.29
C ARG A 20 5.54 0.48 -2.34
N VAL A 21 5.73 1.68 -1.83
CA VAL A 21 4.72 2.72 -1.92
C VAL A 21 5.29 3.83 -2.80
N ARG A 22 4.62 4.09 -3.91
CA ARG A 22 5.02 5.13 -4.85
C ARG A 22 3.97 6.22 -4.84
N VAL A 23 4.39 7.46 -4.85
CA VAL A 23 3.47 8.60 -4.89
C VAL A 23 3.36 9.06 -6.33
N CYS A 24 2.12 9.23 -6.78
CA CYS A 24 1.85 9.68 -8.14
C CYS A 24 0.71 10.68 -8.08
N GLN A 25 1.05 11.98 -8.18
CA GLN A 25 0.06 13.05 -8.20
C GLN A 25 -0.95 12.96 -7.05
N GLY A 26 -0.44 12.74 -5.84
CA GLY A 26 -1.28 12.66 -4.66
C GLY A 26 -1.88 11.30 -4.39
N ALA A 27 -1.70 10.36 -5.29
CA ALA A 27 -2.17 8.99 -5.11
C ALA A 27 -1.02 8.11 -4.65
N ALA A 28 -1.35 7.07 -3.90
CA ALA A 28 -0.38 6.07 -3.47
C ALA A 28 -0.54 4.85 -4.35
N ARG A 29 0.55 4.46 -5.01
CA ARG A 29 0.55 3.22 -5.79
C ARG A 29 1.33 2.18 -5.01
N LEU A 30 0.64 1.12 -4.65
CA LEU A 30 1.21 0.06 -3.83
C LEU A 30 1.68 -1.08 -4.71
N GLN A 31 2.91 -1.53 -4.47
CA GLN A 31 3.47 -2.68 -5.17
C GLN A 31 3.82 -3.74 -4.15
N PHE A 32 3.35 -4.95 -4.39
CA PHE A 32 3.60 -6.08 -3.50
C PHE A 32 4.30 -7.20 -4.25
N PRO A 33 5.10 -8.02 -3.55
CA PRO A 33 5.67 -9.21 -4.19
C PRO A 33 4.57 -10.22 -4.49
N GLU A 34 4.88 -11.13 -5.42
CA GLU A 34 3.89 -12.09 -5.88
C GLU A 34 3.26 -12.86 -4.73
N LYS A 35 4.05 -13.21 -3.74
CA LYS A 35 3.56 -14.01 -2.62
C LYS A 35 2.50 -13.28 -1.82
N GLN A 36 2.50 -11.97 -1.83
CA GLN A 36 1.60 -11.18 -0.99
C GLN A 36 0.55 -10.42 -1.79
N TRP A 37 0.65 -10.44 -3.12
CA TRP A 37 -0.23 -9.61 -3.94
C TRP A 37 -1.69 -9.99 -3.75
N LEU A 38 -1.99 -11.28 -3.78
CA LEU A 38 -3.37 -11.73 -3.64
C LEU A 38 -3.92 -11.39 -2.26
N ARG A 39 -3.09 -11.58 -1.24
CA ARG A 39 -3.51 -11.24 0.12
C ARG A 39 -3.78 -9.75 0.25
N ALA A 40 -2.97 -8.93 -0.42
CA ALA A 40 -3.19 -7.50 -0.39
C ALA A 40 -4.52 -7.15 -1.05
N ALA A 41 -4.82 -7.78 -2.17
CA ALA A 41 -6.07 -7.54 -2.86
C ALA A 41 -7.27 -7.97 -2.02
N GLU A 42 -7.14 -9.08 -1.30
CA GLU A 42 -8.21 -9.56 -0.45
C GLU A 42 -8.46 -8.65 0.75
N ASN A 43 -7.43 -7.93 1.18
CA ASN A 43 -7.54 -7.01 2.30
C ASN A 43 -7.65 -5.57 1.86
N ARG A 44 -8.17 -5.32 0.67
CA ARG A 44 -8.17 -3.98 0.09
C ARG A 44 -8.86 -2.96 0.99
N GLU A 45 -9.94 -3.34 1.64
CA GLU A 45 -10.66 -2.39 2.48
C GLU A 45 -9.84 -1.96 3.68
N LYS A 46 -9.16 -2.92 4.30
CA LYS A 46 -8.30 -2.61 5.45
C LYS A 46 -7.13 -1.74 5.03
N ILE A 47 -6.54 -2.04 3.88
CA ILE A 47 -5.43 -1.26 3.37
C ILE A 47 -5.89 0.16 3.04
N CYS A 48 -7.04 0.29 2.41
CA CYS A 48 -7.57 1.61 2.09
C CYS A 48 -7.80 2.43 3.37
N GLU A 49 -8.38 1.82 4.38
CA GLU A 49 -8.63 2.54 5.63
C GLU A 49 -7.32 2.98 6.30
N ALA A 50 -6.31 2.12 6.22
CA ALA A 50 -5.04 2.43 6.88
C ALA A 50 -4.26 3.51 6.15
N VAL A 51 -4.35 3.55 4.83
CA VAL A 51 -3.52 4.43 4.02
C VAL A 51 -4.25 5.70 3.58
N LYS A 52 -5.57 5.65 3.53
CA LYS A 52 -6.35 6.77 3.02
C LYS A 52 -6.12 8.09 3.75
N PRO A 53 -5.89 8.12 5.07
CA PRO A 53 -5.62 9.40 5.73
C PRO A 53 -4.41 10.14 5.17
N PHE A 54 -3.53 9.45 4.47
CA PHE A 54 -2.30 10.04 3.97
C PHE A 54 -2.34 10.35 2.48
N PHE A 55 -3.24 9.71 1.73
CA PHE A 55 -3.28 9.86 0.29
C PHE A 55 -4.70 9.99 -0.21
N TYR A 56 -4.84 10.79 -1.27
CA TYR A 56 -6.12 11.05 -1.89
C TYR A 56 -6.72 9.79 -2.52
N THR A 57 -5.89 9.00 -3.18
CA THR A 57 -6.32 7.79 -3.87
C THR A 57 -5.29 6.70 -3.64
N ILE A 58 -5.75 5.46 -3.49
CA ILE A 58 -4.87 4.32 -3.28
C ILE A 58 -5.04 3.36 -4.45
N LEU A 59 -3.92 3.03 -5.08
CA LEU A 59 -3.90 2.17 -6.25
C LEU A 59 -3.09 0.92 -5.93
N LEU A 60 -3.51 -0.21 -6.47
CA LEU A 60 -2.74 -1.46 -6.37
C LEU A 60 -2.18 -1.78 -7.74
N ASP A 61 -0.85 -1.86 -7.82
CA ASP A 61 -0.19 -2.14 -9.08
C ASP A 61 -0.47 -3.59 -9.48
N MET A 62 -0.92 -3.77 -10.72
CA MET A 62 -1.21 -5.11 -11.21
C MET A 62 0.05 -5.93 -11.37
N GLU A 63 1.18 -5.27 -11.57
CA GLU A 63 2.44 -5.98 -11.70
C GLU A 63 3.06 -6.19 -10.33
N VAL A 64 3.56 -7.41 -10.12
CA VAL A 64 4.21 -7.72 -8.85
C VAL A 64 5.62 -7.18 -8.83
N ARG A 65 6.14 -7.04 -7.65
CA ARG A 65 7.46 -6.54 -7.42
C ARG A 65 8.54 -7.56 -7.73
#